data_fa76e4889bd79b6e7555189c3cdaca3f
#
_entry.id   fa76e4889bd79b6e7555189c3cdaca3f
#
_cell.length_a   1.000
_cell.length_b   1.000
_cell.length_c   1.000
_cell.angle_alpha   90.00
_cell.angle_beta   90.00
_cell.angle_gamma   90.00
#
_symmetry.space_group_name_H-M   'P 1'
#
loop_
_entity.id
_entity.type
_entity.pdbx_description
1 polymer ?
#
loop_
_entity_poly.entity_id
_entity_poly.type
_entity_poly.pdbx_seq_one_letter_code
_entity_poly.pdbx_strand_id
1 'polypeptide(L)'
;DTYIKTADEEVASFMGVALWTQDKMIINGGDIAIHYTASFSPISYGLYSVSELEINGGNIHINPDDSQLMAVGLITSGQLTINGGKVSVYGLDDAINAKFTHIAGGEVLAQALDYFADGVCRLVTKAEITGGVFTISDMQHNPKSVKLFSNDLHLNGVSIVAGANETSVAKKEINNYGYTDPYIRIEKEE
;
A
#
# COMPACT_ATOMS: atom_id res chain seq x y z
N ASP A 1 -2.85 -8.78 -20.78
CA ASP A 1 -3.03 -7.51 -20.06
C ASP A 1 -4.46 -7.42 -19.58
N THR A 2 -4.67 -7.33 -18.29
CA THR A 2 -6.01 -7.12 -17.71
C THR A 2 -6.14 -5.66 -17.33
N TYR A 3 -6.90 -4.91 -18.12
CA TYR A 3 -7.28 -3.54 -17.79
C TYR A 3 -8.68 -3.54 -17.18
N ILE A 4 -8.78 -3.14 -15.93
CA ILE A 4 -10.06 -3.04 -15.24
C ILE A 4 -10.39 -1.56 -15.09
N LYS A 5 -11.39 -1.13 -15.84
CA LYS A 5 -12.02 0.18 -15.71
C LYS A 5 -13.37 0.00 -15.04
N THR A 6 -13.54 0.57 -13.87
CA THR A 6 -14.88 0.65 -13.27
C THR A 6 -15.71 1.66 -14.05
N ALA A 7 -16.84 1.22 -14.57
CA ALA A 7 -17.66 2.02 -15.46
C ALA A 7 -18.35 3.18 -14.74
N ASP A 8 -18.52 4.28 -15.51
CA ASP A 8 -19.37 5.40 -15.14
C ASP A 8 -20.84 4.95 -15.22
N GLU A 9 -21.39 4.45 -14.14
CA GLU A 9 -22.84 4.32 -14.01
C GLU A 9 -23.31 5.12 -12.80
N GLU A 10 -24.38 5.88 -13.00
CA GLU A 10 -25.10 6.67 -12.00
C GLU A 10 -25.76 5.79 -10.92
N VAL A 11 -25.01 4.94 -10.30
CA VAL A 11 -25.45 4.28 -9.08
C VAL A 11 -24.72 4.96 -7.93
N ALA A 12 -25.46 5.60 -7.06
CA ALA A 12 -24.96 6.13 -5.81
C ALA A 12 -24.47 4.98 -4.92
N SER A 13 -23.31 4.42 -5.27
CA SER A 13 -22.59 3.45 -4.45
C SER A 13 -21.74 4.24 -3.48
N PHE A 14 -21.94 4.02 -2.19
CA PHE A 14 -21.10 4.62 -1.15
C PHE A 14 -19.68 4.04 -1.16
N MET A 15 -19.43 2.98 -1.92
CA MET A 15 -18.14 2.29 -1.98
C MET A 15 -17.91 1.68 -3.35
N GLY A 16 -16.78 2.00 -3.99
CA GLY A 16 -16.29 1.38 -5.22
C GLY A 16 -15.13 0.42 -4.94
N VAL A 17 -15.12 -0.75 -5.55
CA VAL A 17 -14.00 -1.71 -5.46
C VAL A 17 -13.70 -2.25 -6.85
N ALA A 18 -12.44 -2.14 -7.29
CA ALA A 18 -12.05 -2.64 -8.61
C ALA A 18 -11.94 -4.18 -8.64
N LEU A 19 -11.24 -4.77 -7.70
CA LEU A 19 -11.15 -6.23 -7.50
C LEU A 19 -11.46 -6.56 -6.06
N TRP A 20 -12.47 -7.42 -5.85
CA TRP A 20 -12.92 -7.81 -4.52
C TRP A 20 -13.07 -9.33 -4.38
N THR A 21 -12.73 -9.83 -3.20
CA THR A 21 -13.03 -11.20 -2.79
C THR A 21 -13.37 -11.29 -1.31
N GLN A 22 -14.31 -12.16 -0.97
CA GLN A 22 -14.64 -12.52 0.42
C GLN A 22 -13.53 -13.37 1.05
N ASP A 23 -12.94 -14.22 0.25
CA ASP A 23 -11.94 -15.20 0.69
C ASP A 23 -10.51 -14.74 0.31
N LYS A 24 -9.67 -15.67 -0.09
CA LYS A 24 -8.29 -15.44 -0.49
C LYS A 24 -8.21 -14.96 -1.95
N MET A 25 -7.39 -13.94 -2.18
CA MET A 25 -6.95 -13.51 -3.51
C MET A 25 -5.48 -13.88 -3.70
N ILE A 26 -5.15 -14.54 -4.79
CA ILE A 26 -3.77 -14.89 -5.14
C ILE A 26 -3.44 -14.32 -6.51
N ILE A 27 -2.35 -13.57 -6.58
CA ILE A 27 -1.80 -12.99 -7.82
C ILE A 27 -0.43 -13.62 -8.05
N ASN A 28 -0.33 -14.54 -9.03
CA ASN A 28 0.89 -15.25 -9.35
C ASN A 28 1.74 -14.57 -10.43
N GLY A 29 1.17 -13.60 -11.16
CA GLY A 29 1.86 -12.90 -12.24
C GLY A 29 0.90 -12.13 -13.14
N GLY A 30 1.41 -11.65 -14.26
CA GLY A 30 0.67 -10.83 -15.22
C GLY A 30 0.78 -9.33 -14.93
N ASP A 31 0.13 -8.53 -15.77
CA ASP A 31 0.06 -7.08 -15.62
C ASP A 31 -1.35 -6.68 -15.20
N ILE A 32 -1.47 -6.06 -14.04
CA ILE A 32 -2.75 -5.56 -13.49
C ILE A 32 -2.63 -4.06 -13.33
N ALA A 33 -3.42 -3.33 -14.10
CA ALA A 33 -3.55 -1.89 -13.97
C ALA A 33 -4.96 -1.55 -13.52
N ILE A 34 -5.08 -0.89 -12.37
CA ILE A 34 -6.33 -0.42 -11.82
C ILE A 34 -6.31 1.11 -11.86
N HIS A 35 -7.18 1.63 -12.69
CA HIS A 35 -7.50 3.05 -12.74
C HIS A 35 -8.96 3.20 -12.32
N TYR A 36 -9.22 3.91 -11.27
CA TYR A 36 -10.58 4.28 -10.94
C TYR A 36 -10.74 5.79 -10.93
N THR A 37 -11.67 6.22 -11.79
CA THR A 37 -12.19 7.58 -11.84
C THR A 37 -13.53 7.52 -11.15
N ALA A 38 -13.72 8.14 -10.00
CA ALA A 38 -15.03 8.14 -9.41
C ALA A 38 -15.68 9.50 -9.56
N SER A 39 -16.80 9.49 -10.22
CA SER A 39 -17.69 10.64 -10.22
C SER A 39 -18.56 10.70 -8.96
N PHE A 40 -18.79 9.60 -8.25
CA PHE A 40 -19.82 9.54 -7.21
C PHE A 40 -19.54 8.64 -6.00
N SER A 41 -18.44 7.91 -5.92
CA SER A 41 -18.15 7.11 -4.74
C SER A 41 -17.24 7.88 -3.76
N PRO A 42 -17.69 8.19 -2.54
CA PRO A 42 -16.83 8.84 -1.56
C PRO A 42 -15.69 7.96 -1.05
N ILE A 43 -15.80 6.64 -1.23
CA ILE A 43 -14.80 5.66 -0.79
C ILE A 43 -14.51 4.69 -1.93
N SER A 44 -13.25 4.54 -2.29
CA SER A 44 -12.82 3.62 -3.36
C SER A 44 -11.64 2.76 -2.92
N TYR A 45 -11.65 1.49 -3.36
CA TYR A 45 -10.59 0.53 -3.11
C TYR A 45 -10.09 -0.07 -4.43
N GLY A 46 -8.77 -0.19 -4.58
CA GLY A 46 -8.17 -0.88 -5.74
C GLY A 46 -8.34 -2.40 -5.61
N LEU A 47 -7.53 -3.01 -4.75
CA LEU A 47 -7.63 -4.44 -4.40
C LEU A 47 -8.20 -4.57 -3.00
N TYR A 48 -9.26 -5.36 -2.86
CA TYR A 48 -9.83 -5.67 -1.55
C TYR A 48 -10.03 -7.17 -1.36
N SER A 49 -9.35 -7.74 -0.39
CA SER A 49 -9.61 -9.09 0.10
C SER A 49 -10.04 -9.06 1.57
N VAL A 50 -11.14 -9.71 1.90
CA VAL A 50 -11.58 -9.77 3.30
C VAL A 50 -10.69 -10.68 4.13
N SER A 51 -10.23 -11.80 3.56
CA SER A 51 -9.47 -12.81 4.28
C SER A 51 -7.96 -12.69 4.06
N GLU A 52 -7.49 -12.89 2.85
CA GLU A 52 -6.06 -12.95 2.54
C GLU A 52 -5.78 -12.43 1.14
N LEU A 53 -4.69 -11.65 1.00
CA LEU A 53 -4.16 -11.23 -0.29
C LEU A 53 -2.70 -11.69 -0.39
N GLU A 54 -2.42 -12.53 -1.39
CA GLU A 54 -1.10 -13.07 -1.66
C GLU A 54 -0.63 -12.64 -3.05
N ILE A 55 0.54 -11.99 -3.14
CA ILE A 55 1.16 -11.53 -4.38
C ILE A 55 2.50 -12.25 -4.53
N ASN A 56 2.57 -13.15 -5.50
CA ASN A 56 3.75 -13.96 -5.77
C ASN A 56 4.60 -13.42 -6.94
N GLY A 57 4.01 -12.54 -7.77
CA GLY A 57 4.68 -11.96 -8.93
C GLY A 57 3.77 -11.06 -9.75
N GLY A 58 4.28 -10.62 -10.90
CA GLY A 58 3.58 -9.72 -11.82
C GLY A 58 3.87 -8.24 -11.60
N ASN A 59 3.25 -7.41 -12.43
CA ASN A 59 3.29 -5.95 -12.32
C ASN A 59 1.90 -5.46 -11.94
N ILE A 60 1.76 -4.91 -10.75
CA ILE A 60 0.50 -4.39 -10.22
C ILE A 60 0.63 -2.89 -10.08
N HIS A 61 -0.25 -2.15 -10.75
CA HIS A 61 -0.31 -0.70 -10.68
C HIS A 61 -1.71 -0.24 -10.32
N ILE A 62 -1.83 0.44 -9.19
CA ILE A 62 -3.10 0.96 -8.69
C ILE A 62 -2.97 2.47 -8.57
N ASN A 63 -3.80 3.20 -9.31
CA ASN A 63 -3.75 4.65 -9.36
C ASN A 63 -5.18 5.24 -9.38
N PRO A 64 -5.66 5.79 -8.26
CA PRO A 64 -6.93 6.50 -8.22
C PRO A 64 -6.85 7.86 -8.93
N ASP A 65 -7.98 8.37 -9.37
CA ASP A 65 -8.13 9.75 -9.82
C ASP A 65 -8.11 10.70 -8.61
N ASP A 66 -7.49 11.87 -8.75
CA ASP A 66 -7.40 12.90 -7.72
C ASP A 66 -8.76 13.50 -7.29
N SER A 67 -9.84 13.16 -7.98
CA SER A 67 -11.20 13.62 -7.65
C SER A 67 -11.88 12.86 -6.51
N GLN A 68 -11.25 11.81 -5.99
CA GLN A 68 -11.79 10.98 -4.90
C GLN A 68 -11.70 11.69 -3.54
N LEU A 69 -12.67 11.42 -2.66
CA LEU A 69 -12.61 11.88 -1.26
C LEU A 69 -11.76 10.96 -0.39
N MET A 70 -11.87 9.65 -0.62
CA MET A 70 -11.09 8.64 0.09
C MET A 70 -10.76 7.50 -0.87
N ALA A 71 -9.48 7.21 -1.06
CA ALA A 71 -9.05 6.09 -1.86
C ALA A 71 -7.93 5.32 -1.17
N VAL A 72 -8.17 4.03 -0.94
CA VAL A 72 -7.19 3.08 -0.43
C VAL A 72 -6.79 2.16 -1.57
N GLY A 73 -5.51 2.13 -1.89
CA GLY A 73 -5.05 1.35 -3.03
C GLY A 73 -5.22 -0.15 -2.81
N LEU A 74 -4.64 -0.67 -1.74
CA LEU A 74 -4.68 -2.08 -1.40
C LEU A 74 -5.16 -2.26 0.04
N ILE A 75 -6.20 -3.06 0.23
CA ILE A 75 -6.75 -3.32 1.56
C ILE A 75 -7.00 -4.81 1.80
N THR A 76 -6.66 -5.29 2.99
CA THR A 76 -7.11 -6.59 3.47
C THR A 76 -7.41 -6.57 4.96
N SER A 77 -8.54 -7.15 5.34
CA SER A 77 -8.90 -7.32 6.75
C SER A 77 -8.14 -8.49 7.42
N GLY A 78 -7.44 -9.29 6.64
CA GLY A 78 -6.65 -10.43 7.10
C GLY A 78 -5.16 -10.28 6.79
N GLN A 79 -4.59 -11.28 6.13
CA GLN A 79 -3.17 -11.37 5.82
C GLN A 79 -2.87 -10.77 4.44
N LEU A 80 -1.88 -9.84 4.39
CA LEU A 80 -1.19 -9.46 3.16
C LEU A 80 0.15 -10.20 3.11
N THR A 81 0.41 -10.90 2.02
CA THR A 81 1.71 -11.54 1.75
C THR A 81 2.23 -11.08 0.40
N ILE A 82 3.46 -10.54 0.35
CA ILE A 82 4.13 -10.18 -0.89
C ILE A 82 5.45 -10.96 -0.97
N ASN A 83 5.49 -11.93 -1.87
CA ASN A 83 6.65 -12.81 -2.10
C ASN A 83 7.51 -12.34 -3.28
N GLY A 84 6.93 -11.55 -4.19
CA GLY A 84 7.62 -11.09 -5.40
C GLY A 84 6.79 -10.13 -6.24
N GLY A 85 7.31 -9.81 -7.44
CA GLY A 85 6.66 -8.91 -8.39
C GLY A 85 7.00 -7.43 -8.16
N LYS A 86 6.36 -6.59 -8.94
CA LYS A 86 6.43 -5.13 -8.82
C LYS A 86 5.04 -4.58 -8.49
N VAL A 87 4.90 -4.02 -7.31
CA VAL A 87 3.62 -3.54 -6.77
C VAL A 87 3.72 -2.04 -6.54
N SER A 88 3.05 -1.26 -7.37
CA SER A 88 2.98 0.20 -7.25
C SER A 88 1.56 0.60 -6.89
N VAL A 89 1.40 1.16 -5.70
CA VAL A 89 0.10 1.50 -5.13
C VAL A 89 0.07 2.96 -4.76
N TYR A 90 -0.87 3.67 -5.33
CA TYR A 90 -1.18 5.04 -4.97
C TYR A 90 -2.54 5.10 -4.28
N GLY A 91 -2.62 5.80 -3.16
CA GLY A 91 -3.86 6.09 -2.44
C GLY A 91 -4.00 7.58 -2.19
N LEU A 92 -5.21 8.06 -1.97
CA LEU A 92 -5.42 9.43 -1.51
C LEU A 92 -5.35 9.53 0.02
N ASP A 93 -5.69 8.45 0.70
CA ASP A 93 -5.57 8.28 2.14
C ASP A 93 -4.49 7.24 2.44
N ASP A 94 -4.85 5.96 2.57
CA ASP A 94 -3.86 4.88 2.68
C ASP A 94 -3.48 4.34 1.29
N ALA A 95 -2.20 4.13 1.02
CA ALA A 95 -1.81 3.29 -0.12
C ALA A 95 -2.06 1.82 0.21
N ILE A 96 -1.62 1.35 1.38
CA ILE A 96 -1.78 -0.01 1.85
C ILE A 96 -2.39 0.00 3.25
N ASN A 97 -3.47 -0.78 3.42
CA ASN A 97 -4.09 -1.02 4.72
C ASN A 97 -4.28 -2.53 4.93
N ALA A 98 -3.53 -3.12 5.84
CA ALA A 98 -3.56 -4.55 6.09
C ALA A 98 -3.48 -4.87 7.58
N LYS A 99 -4.20 -5.88 8.03
CA LYS A 99 -4.19 -6.29 9.43
C LYS A 99 -2.91 -7.01 9.82
N PHE A 100 -2.51 -7.97 9.01
CA PHE A 100 -1.25 -8.70 9.14
C PHE A 100 -0.49 -8.58 7.83
N THR A 101 0.82 -8.36 7.89
CA THR A 101 1.63 -8.17 6.68
C THR A 101 2.91 -8.99 6.75
N HIS A 102 3.22 -9.66 5.63
CA HIS A 102 4.51 -10.28 5.42
C HIS A 102 5.04 -9.90 4.04
N ILE A 103 6.18 -9.20 3.99
CA ILE A 103 6.88 -8.85 2.76
C ILE A 103 8.21 -9.61 2.74
N ALA A 104 8.29 -10.64 1.91
CA ALA A 104 9.48 -11.49 1.77
C ALA A 104 10.30 -11.17 0.51
N GLY A 105 9.72 -10.47 -0.45
CA GLY A 105 10.38 -10.14 -1.72
C GLY A 105 9.61 -9.13 -2.56
N GLY A 106 10.11 -8.92 -3.80
CA GLY A 106 9.52 -7.98 -4.75
C GLY A 106 9.97 -6.53 -4.57
N GLU A 107 9.41 -5.66 -5.39
CA GLU A 107 9.58 -4.21 -5.33
C GLU A 107 8.21 -3.59 -5.05
N VAL A 108 8.03 -3.01 -3.88
CA VAL A 108 6.77 -2.40 -3.44
C VAL A 108 6.96 -0.90 -3.30
N LEU A 109 6.17 -0.14 -4.03
CA LEU A 109 6.08 1.31 -3.91
C LEU A 109 4.69 1.68 -3.42
N ALA A 110 4.61 2.21 -2.21
CA ALA A 110 3.39 2.72 -1.61
C ALA A 110 3.46 4.25 -1.51
N GLN A 111 2.52 4.93 -2.14
CA GLN A 111 2.44 6.39 -2.17
C GLN A 111 1.04 6.84 -1.78
N ALA A 112 0.93 7.91 -1.01
CA ALA A 112 -0.36 8.51 -0.70
C ALA A 112 -0.25 10.03 -0.54
N LEU A 113 -1.39 10.71 -0.65
CA LEU A 113 -1.51 12.12 -0.27
C LEU A 113 -1.73 12.28 1.24
N ASP A 114 -2.15 11.24 1.94
CA ASP A 114 -2.34 11.21 3.40
C ASP A 114 -3.20 12.39 3.91
N TYR A 115 -4.35 12.61 3.27
CA TYR A 115 -5.25 13.73 3.56
C TYR A 115 -5.75 13.74 5.00
N PHE A 116 -6.08 12.56 5.53
CA PHE A 116 -6.62 12.41 6.88
C PHE A 116 -5.55 12.23 7.95
N ALA A 117 -4.26 12.22 7.56
CA ALA A 117 -3.12 12.03 8.44
C ALA A 117 -3.13 10.67 9.19
N ASP A 118 -3.74 9.65 8.57
CA ASP A 118 -3.82 8.30 9.10
C ASP A 118 -2.60 7.44 8.75
N GLY A 119 -1.81 7.90 7.78
CA GLY A 119 -0.57 7.27 7.33
C GLY A 119 -0.64 6.75 5.91
N VAL A 120 0.52 6.54 5.29
CA VAL A 120 0.61 5.99 3.93
C VAL A 120 0.44 4.48 3.93
N CYS A 121 1.01 3.79 4.92
CA CYS A 121 0.92 2.36 5.10
C CYS A 121 0.49 2.02 6.52
N ARG A 122 -0.70 1.45 6.65
CA ARG A 122 -1.28 0.98 7.91
C ARG A 122 -1.21 -0.54 7.98
N LEU A 123 -0.13 -1.07 8.56
CA LEU A 123 0.12 -2.50 8.73
C LEU A 123 -0.25 -2.90 10.17
N VAL A 124 -1.53 -2.85 10.48
CA VAL A 124 -2.15 -2.54 11.78
C VAL A 124 -1.67 -3.41 12.94
N THR A 125 -1.78 -4.73 12.83
CA THR A 125 -1.54 -5.61 13.99
C THR A 125 -0.10 -6.07 14.06
N LYS A 126 0.41 -6.62 12.95
CA LYS A 126 1.78 -7.10 12.84
C LYS A 126 2.27 -6.96 11.42
N ALA A 127 3.49 -6.46 11.27
CA ALA A 127 4.19 -6.44 9.99
C ALA A 127 5.56 -7.09 10.12
N GLU A 128 5.87 -7.98 9.20
CA GLU A 128 7.17 -8.63 9.09
C GLU A 128 7.73 -8.38 7.68
N ILE A 129 8.90 -7.75 7.61
CA ILE A 129 9.59 -7.45 6.35
C ILE A 129 10.95 -8.11 6.40
N THR A 130 11.16 -9.09 5.54
CA THR A 130 12.34 -9.96 5.53
C THR A 130 13.10 -9.91 4.22
N GLY A 131 12.61 -9.18 3.22
CA GLY A 131 13.27 -9.06 1.93
C GLY A 131 12.56 -8.13 0.96
N GLY A 132 13.12 -8.04 -0.26
CA GLY A 132 12.62 -7.13 -1.28
C GLY A 132 13.04 -5.68 -1.06
N VAL A 133 12.37 -4.78 -1.78
CA VAL A 133 12.48 -3.33 -1.62
C VAL A 133 11.10 -2.79 -1.33
N PHE A 134 10.92 -2.18 -0.17
CA PHE A 134 9.67 -1.53 0.20
C PHE A 134 9.87 -0.03 0.38
N THR A 135 9.30 0.75 -0.51
CA THR A 135 9.39 2.21 -0.52
C THR A 135 8.03 2.82 -0.16
N ILE A 136 8.04 3.74 0.77
CA ILE A 136 6.87 4.52 1.21
C ILE A 136 7.15 5.99 0.96
N SER A 137 6.21 6.69 0.34
CA SER A 137 6.32 8.11 0.04
C SER A 137 5.02 8.84 0.34
N ASP A 138 5.09 9.78 1.28
CA ASP A 138 4.03 10.75 1.50
C ASP A 138 4.20 11.93 0.54
N MET A 139 3.26 12.08 -0.38
CA MET A 139 3.33 13.09 -1.43
C MET A 139 2.99 14.50 -0.93
N GLN A 140 2.27 14.65 0.17
CA GLN A 140 1.97 15.95 0.79
C GLN A 140 2.96 16.37 1.88
N HIS A 141 3.85 15.46 2.30
CA HIS A 141 4.82 15.71 3.38
C HIS A 141 4.15 16.16 4.68
N ASN A 142 3.01 15.52 5.04
CA ASN A 142 2.31 15.84 6.27
C ASN A 142 3.16 15.43 7.50
N PRO A 143 3.66 16.39 8.30
CA PRO A 143 4.58 16.07 9.40
C PRO A 143 3.90 15.43 10.62
N LYS A 144 2.57 15.35 10.63
CA LYS A 144 1.80 14.93 11.81
C LYS A 144 1.43 13.44 11.79
N SER A 145 1.48 12.80 10.63
CA SER A 145 1.08 11.39 10.50
C SER A 145 2.27 10.44 10.60
N VAL A 146 1.99 9.23 11.04
CA VAL A 146 2.92 8.10 10.97
C VAL A 146 2.82 7.48 9.58
N LYS A 147 3.87 7.56 8.79
CA LYS A 147 3.83 7.12 7.37
C LYS A 147 3.84 5.60 7.24
N LEU A 148 4.60 4.93 8.08
CA LEU A 148 4.55 3.49 8.27
C LEU A 148 4.10 3.21 9.70
N PHE A 149 2.91 2.67 9.86
CA PHE A 149 2.34 2.31 11.15
C PHE A 149 2.19 0.80 11.30
N SER A 150 2.65 0.27 12.42
CA SER A 150 2.34 -1.09 12.87
C SER A 150 2.37 -1.14 14.40
N ASN A 151 1.53 -1.97 15.01
CA ASN A 151 1.63 -2.21 16.45
C ASN A 151 2.82 -3.13 16.81
N ASP A 152 3.27 -3.92 15.85
CA ASP A 152 4.35 -4.89 16.02
C ASP A 152 5.10 -5.06 14.69
N LEU A 153 6.16 -4.25 14.49
CA LEU A 153 6.96 -4.22 13.27
C LEU A 153 8.27 -5.00 13.46
N HIS A 154 8.44 -6.04 12.67
CA HIS A 154 9.66 -6.85 12.64
C HIS A 154 10.41 -6.66 11.31
N LEU A 155 11.64 -6.17 11.39
CA LEU A 155 12.55 -5.98 10.27
C LEU A 155 13.73 -6.95 10.44
N ASN A 156 13.72 -8.06 9.70
CA ASN A 156 14.70 -9.12 9.82
C ASN A 156 15.57 -9.23 8.55
N GLY A 157 16.87 -8.98 8.66
CA GLY A 157 17.81 -9.04 7.55
C GLY A 157 17.59 -7.94 6.50
N VAL A 158 17.01 -6.83 6.92
CA VAL A 158 16.77 -5.63 6.12
C VAL A 158 17.28 -4.39 6.82
N SER A 159 17.66 -3.39 6.06
CA SER A 159 18.01 -2.06 6.56
C SER A 159 16.91 -1.06 6.22
N ILE A 160 16.85 0.02 6.98
CA ILE A 160 15.94 1.12 6.75
C ILE A 160 16.68 2.44 6.59
N VAL A 161 16.30 3.19 5.57
CA VAL A 161 16.67 4.58 5.41
C VAL A 161 15.42 5.43 5.31
N ALA A 162 15.44 6.60 5.93
CA ALA A 162 14.30 7.50 5.89
C ALA A 162 14.75 8.97 5.94
N GLY A 163 13.92 9.86 5.43
CA GLY A 163 14.21 11.28 5.36
C GLY A 163 13.12 12.10 4.68
N ALA A 164 13.46 13.32 4.30
CA ALA A 164 12.50 14.22 3.68
C ALA A 164 12.10 13.78 2.25
N ASN A 165 12.99 13.14 1.53
CA ASN A 165 12.78 12.63 0.17
C ASN A 165 13.86 11.59 -0.17
N GLU A 166 13.78 11.00 -1.35
CA GLU A 166 14.69 9.96 -1.85
C GLU A 166 16.19 10.35 -1.79
N THR A 167 16.52 11.62 -2.01
CA THR A 167 17.91 12.11 -2.03
C THR A 167 18.40 12.62 -0.67
N SER A 168 17.50 12.73 0.31
CA SER A 168 17.79 13.27 1.64
C SER A 168 17.39 12.24 2.72
N VAL A 169 18.04 11.09 2.68
CA VAL A 169 17.79 9.96 3.60
C VAL A 169 18.99 9.67 4.49
N ALA A 170 18.72 9.11 5.65
CA ALA A 170 19.72 8.58 6.56
C ALA A 170 19.29 7.20 7.08
N LYS A 171 20.26 6.36 7.45
CA LYS A 171 19.97 5.09 8.12
C LYS A 171 19.24 5.36 9.43
N LYS A 172 18.18 4.60 9.70
CA LYS A 172 17.39 4.71 10.93
C LYS A 172 17.56 3.44 11.77
N GLU A 173 17.43 3.61 13.07
CA GLU A 173 17.27 2.48 13.98
C GLU A 173 15.87 1.88 13.81
N ILE A 174 15.77 0.57 14.03
CA ILE A 174 14.48 -0.13 13.95
C ILE A 174 13.59 0.35 15.09
N ASN A 175 12.42 0.85 14.71
CA ASN A 175 11.37 1.26 15.63
C ASN A 175 10.15 0.36 15.42
N ASN A 176 9.74 -0.36 16.43
CA ASN A 176 8.66 -1.34 16.36
C ASN A 176 7.26 -0.74 16.19
N TYR A 177 7.13 0.59 16.27
CA TYR A 177 5.84 1.30 16.18
C TYR A 177 5.63 2.07 14.87
N GLY A 178 6.70 2.25 14.10
CA GLY A 178 6.61 2.90 12.80
C GLY A 178 7.46 4.17 12.64
N TYR A 179 7.27 4.84 11.52
CA TYR A 179 8.10 5.96 11.08
C TYR A 179 7.25 7.11 10.54
N THR A 180 7.69 8.34 10.84
CA THR A 180 7.01 9.58 10.44
C THR A 180 7.70 10.31 9.28
N ASP A 181 8.87 9.85 8.85
CA ASP A 181 9.59 10.48 7.75
C ASP A 181 8.76 10.39 6.46
N PRO A 182 8.68 11.48 5.64
CA PRO A 182 7.89 11.48 4.41
C PRO A 182 8.34 10.47 3.35
N TYR A 183 9.60 10.08 3.38
CA TYR A 183 10.16 9.03 2.55
C TYR A 183 10.83 7.97 3.42
N ILE A 184 10.48 6.71 3.18
CA ILE A 184 11.01 5.55 3.90
C ILE A 184 11.33 4.47 2.85
N ARG A 185 12.53 3.89 2.94
CA ARG A 185 12.91 2.74 2.14
C ARG A 185 13.47 1.63 3.01
N ILE A 186 12.93 0.46 2.87
CA ILE A 186 13.35 -0.77 3.54
C ILE A 186 13.84 -1.73 2.46
N GLU A 187 15.05 -2.23 2.61
CA GLU A 187 15.65 -3.13 1.64
C GLU A 187 16.55 -4.16 2.32
N LYS A 188 16.76 -5.29 1.66
CA LYS A 188 17.61 -6.36 2.17
C LYS A 188 19.01 -5.84 2.45
N GLU A 189 19.58 -6.22 3.59
CA GLU A 189 20.99 -5.98 3.89
C GLU A 189 21.88 -6.83 2.96
N GLU A 190 22.93 -6.21 2.40
CA GLU A 190 23.93 -6.88 1.55
C GLU A 190 24.85 -7.79 2.40
#